data_ab820184ac0181ef51edcd10385d436d
#
_entry.id   ab820184ac0181ef51edcd10385d436d
#
_cell.length_a   1.000
_cell.length_b   1.000
_cell.length_c   1.000
_cell.angle_alpha   90.00
_cell.angle_beta   90.00
_cell.angle_gamma   90.00
#
_symmetry.space_group_name_H-M   'P 1'
#
loop_
_entity.id
_entity.type
_entity.pdbx_description
1 polymer ?
#
loop_
_entity_poly.entity_id
_entity_poly.type
_entity_poly.pdbx_seq_one_letter_code
_entity_poly.pdbx_strand_id
1 'polypeptide(L)'
;DTGSLEYKVMEMLWEGNHILLCGDYFQTIYEWRGSDPFRLLEAFTRDFNPLKIIFYKNYRSNRTLFTMAFKTLQNMFPQLVGTVYDEMPEANSASDGAPILVKGCRNEYTESKFIYDRICALPKDASIGVLVRDNRKAQRLSEQFERYNQDKPESERRPFMIIDEYKFFRRQEIKDIMAYFKLLMNPNDAVSAKRIIKRYVSGIGDARIRDIESPKNRSVGLKLTDFMDMPIFEAEPYAKLVAGLEMGEVVVYDVESTGTDTTQDRIIQIAAMRIDKDGNEIERFERFINPGKSVGTSQLVHGFTDAYLAEHGESPEVVLEAFKEFSNNRIIVGHNVNYDISILSHELARHNLGEPQFKAVYDTLDIFRRFYPTLENHKLGFLSKYFPINHTPTHNAMDDIIATGQLLIY
;
A
#
# COMPACT_ATOMS: atom_id res chain seq x y z
N ASP A 1 -21.07 -5.31 10.81
CA ASP A 1 -20.32 -6.51 11.26
C ASP A 1 -19.18 -6.18 12.24
N THR A 2 -19.10 -4.94 12.73
CA THR A 2 -18.11 -4.50 13.73
C THR A 2 -18.47 -5.09 15.10
N GLY A 3 -17.51 -5.77 15.72
CA GLY A 3 -17.68 -6.32 17.06
C GLY A 3 -17.18 -5.37 18.15
N SER A 4 -17.31 -5.79 19.40
CA SER A 4 -16.92 -4.97 20.56
C SER A 4 -15.40 -4.70 20.64
N LEU A 5 -14.58 -5.60 20.10
CA LEU A 5 -13.12 -5.41 20.07
C LEU A 5 -12.71 -4.38 19.03
N GLU A 6 -13.28 -4.45 17.83
CA GLU A 6 -13.05 -3.46 16.77
C GLU A 6 -13.52 -2.07 17.22
N TYR A 7 -14.64 -1.99 17.94
CA TYR A 7 -15.12 -0.74 18.51
C TYR A 7 -14.12 -0.14 19.52
N LYS A 8 -13.54 -0.97 20.40
CA LYS A 8 -12.49 -0.50 21.33
C LYS A 8 -11.23 0.00 20.63
N VAL A 9 -10.81 -0.66 19.55
CA VAL A 9 -9.69 -0.15 18.75
C VAL A 9 -10.04 1.21 18.14
N MET A 10 -11.26 1.38 17.67
CA MET A 10 -11.76 2.64 17.16
C MET A 10 -11.75 3.72 18.26
N GLU A 11 -12.18 3.39 19.50
CA GLU A 11 -12.09 4.28 20.68
C GLU A 11 -10.68 4.78 20.97
N MET A 12 -9.66 4.01 20.68
CA MET A 12 -8.26 4.39 20.90
C MET A 12 -7.68 5.29 19.80
N LEU A 13 -8.31 5.32 18.62
CA LEU A 13 -7.78 5.99 17.43
C LEU A 13 -8.51 7.30 17.09
N TRP A 14 -9.55 7.66 17.82
CA TRP A 14 -10.43 8.73 17.35
C TRP A 14 -10.00 10.15 17.76
N GLU A 15 -9.16 10.30 18.78
CA GLU A 15 -8.74 11.60 19.26
C GLU A 15 -8.12 12.42 18.12
N GLY A 16 -8.74 13.58 17.81
CA GLY A 16 -8.34 14.42 16.70
C GLY A 16 -8.80 13.97 15.29
N ASN A 17 -9.60 12.90 15.18
CA ASN A 17 -10.09 12.39 13.90
C ASN A 17 -11.59 12.60 13.72
N HIS A 18 -12.02 12.73 12.45
CA HIS A 18 -13.44 12.68 12.08
C HIS A 18 -13.84 11.23 11.81
N ILE A 19 -14.94 10.78 12.44
CA ILE A 19 -15.43 9.41 12.29
C ILE A 19 -16.74 9.42 11.55
N LEU A 20 -16.84 8.59 10.51
CA LEU A 20 -18.06 8.27 9.78
C LEU A 20 -18.38 6.78 9.95
N LEU A 21 -19.48 6.45 10.60
CA LEU A 21 -19.99 5.10 10.73
C LEU A 21 -21.11 4.87 9.71
N CYS A 22 -20.93 3.91 8.81
CA CYS A 22 -21.94 3.50 7.84
C CYS A 22 -22.33 2.05 8.08
N GLY A 23 -23.62 1.73 8.05
CA GLY A 23 -24.08 0.37 8.26
C GLY A 23 -25.55 0.17 7.97
N ASP A 24 -26.00 -1.07 8.08
CA ASP A 24 -27.38 -1.49 7.99
C ASP A 24 -27.67 -2.48 9.12
N TYR A 25 -28.63 -2.18 9.96
CA TYR A 25 -29.00 -3.01 11.11
C TYR A 25 -29.40 -4.43 10.74
N PHE A 26 -30.02 -4.61 9.57
CA PHE A 26 -30.60 -5.87 9.13
C PHE A 26 -29.68 -6.70 8.23
N GLN A 27 -28.46 -6.23 7.95
CA GLN A 27 -27.47 -6.95 7.17
C GLN A 27 -26.38 -7.63 8.00
N THR A 28 -26.49 -7.64 9.32
CA THR A 28 -25.55 -8.32 10.22
C THR A 28 -25.71 -9.83 10.12
N ILE A 29 -24.73 -10.51 9.56
CA ILE A 29 -24.70 -11.97 9.39
C ILE A 29 -23.64 -12.66 10.26
N TYR A 30 -22.90 -11.88 11.06
CA TYR A 30 -21.81 -12.36 11.92
C TYR A 30 -22.08 -12.17 13.42
N GLU A 31 -23.33 -12.25 13.83
CA GLU A 31 -23.73 -12.20 15.25
C GLU A 31 -22.96 -13.22 16.10
N TRP A 32 -22.70 -14.40 15.57
CA TRP A 32 -21.90 -15.44 16.22
C TRP A 32 -20.44 -15.05 16.51
N ARG A 33 -19.93 -13.95 15.93
CA ARG A 33 -18.63 -13.33 16.24
C ARG A 33 -18.73 -12.23 17.29
N GLY A 34 -19.93 -12.00 17.86
CA GLY A 34 -20.17 -10.94 18.82
C GLY A 34 -20.48 -9.58 18.19
N SER A 35 -20.87 -9.55 16.90
CA SER A 35 -21.41 -8.35 16.28
C SER A 35 -22.81 -8.09 16.77
N ASP A 36 -23.02 -6.95 17.42
CA ASP A 36 -24.33 -6.47 17.86
C ASP A 36 -24.49 -5.02 17.37
N PRO A 37 -25.17 -4.79 16.24
CA PRO A 37 -25.29 -3.48 15.64
C PRO A 37 -26.05 -2.48 16.50
N PHE A 38 -26.99 -2.95 17.34
CA PHE A 38 -27.76 -2.08 18.21
C PHE A 38 -26.91 -1.54 19.35
N ARG A 39 -26.23 -2.41 20.08
CA ARG A 39 -25.29 -2.00 21.14
C ARG A 39 -24.17 -1.12 20.64
N LEU A 40 -23.64 -1.43 19.46
CA LEU A 40 -22.57 -0.63 18.86
C LEU A 40 -23.06 0.79 18.54
N LEU A 41 -24.26 0.92 17.97
CA LEU A 41 -24.82 2.23 17.62
C LEU A 41 -25.28 3.01 18.85
N GLU A 42 -25.77 2.34 19.89
CA GLU A 42 -26.05 2.98 21.18
C GLU A 42 -24.76 3.53 21.80
N ALA A 43 -23.67 2.74 21.84
CA ALA A 43 -22.37 3.18 22.33
C ALA A 43 -21.85 4.35 21.51
N PHE A 44 -21.85 4.24 20.19
CA PHE A 44 -21.40 5.29 19.28
C PHE A 44 -22.21 6.60 19.44
N THR A 45 -23.53 6.48 19.59
CA THR A 45 -24.40 7.65 19.81
C THR A 45 -24.13 8.31 21.15
N ARG A 46 -23.94 7.52 22.20
CA ARG A 46 -23.62 8.03 23.54
C ARG A 46 -22.25 8.73 23.55
N ASP A 47 -21.26 8.12 22.92
CA ASP A 47 -19.86 8.54 23.05
C ASP A 47 -19.54 9.72 22.12
N PHE A 48 -20.22 9.86 20.96
CA PHE A 48 -19.93 10.89 19.95
C PHE A 48 -21.03 11.87 19.63
N ASN A 49 -22.27 11.61 20.02
CA ASN A 49 -23.42 12.42 19.63
C ASN A 49 -23.44 12.75 18.11
N PRO A 50 -23.39 11.74 17.23
CA PRO A 50 -23.19 11.94 15.80
C PRO A 50 -24.43 12.51 15.11
N LEU A 51 -24.24 13.20 13.97
CA LEU A 51 -25.32 13.46 13.04
C LEU A 51 -25.77 12.14 12.40
N LYS A 52 -27.03 11.75 12.63
CA LYS A 52 -27.63 10.54 12.04
C LYS A 52 -28.30 10.87 10.72
N ILE A 53 -27.92 10.15 9.66
CA ILE A 53 -28.51 10.25 8.32
C ILE A 53 -29.06 8.87 7.92
N ILE A 54 -30.33 8.81 7.52
CA ILE A 54 -30.98 7.57 7.05
C ILE A 54 -31.24 7.69 5.56
N PHE A 55 -30.86 6.66 4.81
CA PHE A 55 -31.13 6.58 3.38
C PHE A 55 -32.43 5.80 3.14
N TYR A 56 -33.45 6.48 2.66
CA TYR A 56 -34.75 5.90 2.35
C TYR A 56 -34.88 5.37 0.92
N LYS A 57 -33.94 5.70 0.03
CA LYS A 57 -33.95 5.29 -1.38
C LYS A 57 -32.98 4.15 -1.65
N ASN A 58 -33.52 3.02 -2.12
CA ASN A 58 -32.71 1.88 -2.57
C ASN A 58 -32.46 1.98 -4.09
N TYR A 59 -31.19 2.09 -4.49
CA TYR A 59 -30.76 2.21 -5.88
C TYR A 59 -30.31 0.89 -6.49
N ARG A 60 -30.20 -0.18 -5.70
CA ARG A 60 -29.67 -1.48 -6.14
C ARG A 60 -30.71 -2.40 -6.72
N SER A 61 -31.87 -2.48 -6.10
CA SER A 61 -32.87 -3.49 -6.36
C SER A 61 -34.04 -2.91 -7.14
N ASN A 62 -34.70 -3.74 -7.97
CA ASN A 62 -36.00 -3.40 -8.56
C ASN A 62 -37.08 -3.34 -7.47
N ARG A 63 -38.24 -2.76 -7.82
CA ARG A 63 -39.35 -2.52 -6.88
C ARG A 63 -39.88 -3.82 -6.26
N THR A 64 -40.08 -4.86 -7.07
CA THR A 64 -40.62 -6.14 -6.60
C THR A 64 -39.73 -6.77 -5.55
N LEU A 65 -38.42 -6.88 -5.83
CA LEU A 65 -37.45 -7.49 -4.92
C LEU A 65 -37.33 -6.68 -3.63
N PHE A 66 -37.19 -5.36 -3.73
CA PHE A 66 -37.08 -4.48 -2.56
C PHE A 66 -38.30 -4.54 -1.67
N THR A 67 -39.52 -4.43 -2.28
CA THR A 67 -40.78 -4.44 -1.53
C THR A 67 -40.99 -5.77 -0.80
N MET A 68 -40.68 -6.90 -1.43
CA MET A 68 -40.79 -8.22 -0.79
C MET A 68 -39.78 -8.37 0.34
N ALA A 69 -38.52 -7.97 0.14
CA ALA A 69 -37.49 -8.02 1.19
C ALA A 69 -37.91 -7.16 2.40
N PHE A 70 -38.35 -5.93 2.18
CA PHE A 70 -38.74 -5.01 3.24
C PHE A 70 -40.00 -5.49 3.99
N LYS A 71 -41.00 -5.98 3.27
CA LYS A 71 -42.19 -6.61 3.91
C LYS A 71 -41.82 -7.83 4.75
N THR A 72 -40.85 -8.61 4.32
CA THR A 72 -40.35 -9.74 5.10
C THR A 72 -39.72 -9.26 6.41
N LEU A 73 -38.89 -8.21 6.36
CA LEU A 73 -38.32 -7.59 7.57
C LEU A 73 -39.37 -7.03 8.48
N GLN A 74 -40.38 -6.32 7.96
CA GLN A 74 -41.50 -5.81 8.75
C GLN A 74 -42.27 -6.91 9.46
N ASN A 75 -42.50 -8.04 8.81
CA ASN A 75 -43.19 -9.17 9.38
C ASN A 75 -42.36 -9.90 10.45
N MET A 76 -41.06 -10.00 10.26
CA MET A 76 -40.16 -10.69 11.20
C MET A 76 -39.75 -9.82 12.39
N PHE A 77 -39.58 -8.52 12.17
CA PHE A 77 -39.03 -7.58 13.16
C PHE A 77 -39.81 -6.25 13.21
N PRO A 78 -41.12 -6.28 13.46
CA PRO A 78 -41.99 -5.09 13.32
C PRO A 78 -41.57 -3.95 14.23
N GLN A 79 -41.19 -4.23 15.48
CA GLN A 79 -40.76 -3.22 16.44
C GLN A 79 -39.42 -2.58 16.03
N LEU A 80 -38.45 -3.39 15.61
CA LEU A 80 -37.12 -2.91 15.19
C LEU A 80 -37.19 -2.07 13.93
N VAL A 81 -37.97 -2.47 12.94
CA VAL A 81 -38.17 -1.69 11.70
C VAL A 81 -38.77 -0.33 12.02
N GLY A 82 -39.80 -0.27 12.91
CA GLY A 82 -40.39 0.99 13.34
C GLY A 82 -39.50 1.89 14.19
N THR A 83 -38.45 1.32 14.84
CA THR A 83 -37.46 2.10 15.58
C THR A 83 -36.39 2.69 14.63
N VAL A 84 -36.06 1.98 13.55
CA VAL A 84 -35.01 2.39 12.62
C VAL A 84 -35.52 3.37 11.56
N TYR A 85 -36.72 3.14 11.04
CA TYR A 85 -37.28 3.91 9.93
C TYR A 85 -38.58 4.65 10.37
N ASP A 86 -38.52 5.97 10.28
CA ASP A 86 -39.72 6.84 10.50
C ASP A 86 -40.65 6.79 9.28
N GLU A 87 -40.12 6.56 8.10
CA GLU A 87 -40.87 6.43 6.85
C GLU A 87 -40.49 5.11 6.14
N MET A 88 -41.37 4.58 5.31
CA MET A 88 -41.09 3.37 4.56
C MET A 88 -40.07 3.64 3.46
N PRO A 89 -38.89 2.97 3.46
CA PRO A 89 -37.96 3.05 2.37
C PRO A 89 -38.56 2.48 1.07
N GLU A 90 -38.14 3.03 -0.07
CA GLU A 90 -38.63 2.65 -1.38
C GLU A 90 -37.52 2.37 -2.41
N ALA A 91 -37.81 1.59 -3.42
CA ALA A 91 -36.92 1.39 -4.53
C ALA A 91 -36.94 2.60 -5.48
N ASN A 92 -35.76 3.08 -5.88
CA ASN A 92 -35.63 4.15 -6.89
C ASN A 92 -36.00 3.67 -8.30
N SER A 93 -35.98 2.35 -8.55
CA SER A 93 -36.30 1.77 -9.85
C SER A 93 -37.79 1.81 -10.14
N ALA A 94 -38.16 2.30 -11.32
CA ALA A 94 -39.53 2.22 -11.87
C ALA A 94 -39.89 0.79 -12.34
N SER A 95 -38.89 -0.07 -12.54
CA SER A 95 -39.07 -1.46 -12.99
C SER A 95 -39.59 -2.35 -11.88
N ASP A 96 -40.66 -3.08 -12.18
CA ASP A 96 -41.20 -4.08 -11.25
C ASP A 96 -40.36 -5.36 -11.18
N GLY A 97 -39.46 -5.58 -12.15
CA GLY A 97 -38.62 -6.76 -12.22
C GLY A 97 -39.40 -8.07 -12.50
N ALA A 98 -38.64 -9.18 -12.47
CA ALA A 98 -39.25 -10.50 -12.62
C ALA A 98 -39.97 -10.96 -11.35
N PRO A 99 -41.00 -11.81 -11.43
CA PRO A 99 -41.65 -12.39 -10.28
C PRO A 99 -40.70 -13.22 -9.44
N ILE A 100 -40.82 -13.14 -8.11
CA ILE A 100 -40.08 -13.97 -7.17
C ILE A 100 -40.74 -15.35 -7.09
N LEU A 101 -39.94 -16.39 -7.41
CA LEU A 101 -40.41 -17.77 -7.33
C LEU A 101 -39.90 -18.42 -6.03
N VAL A 102 -40.81 -18.95 -5.22
CA VAL A 102 -40.49 -19.75 -4.03
C VAL A 102 -40.81 -21.21 -4.34
N LYS A 103 -39.83 -22.11 -4.15
CA LYS A 103 -39.95 -23.54 -4.43
C LYS A 103 -39.52 -24.38 -3.25
N GLY A 104 -40.40 -25.14 -2.68
CA GLY A 104 -40.07 -26.20 -1.74
C GLY A 104 -39.58 -27.45 -2.46
N CYS A 105 -38.45 -27.99 -2.03
CA CYS A 105 -37.87 -29.22 -2.58
C CYS A 105 -37.77 -30.29 -1.48
N ARG A 106 -37.95 -31.57 -1.85
CA ARG A 106 -37.97 -32.71 -0.89
C ARG A 106 -36.57 -33.01 -0.32
N ASN A 107 -35.53 -32.78 -1.08
CA ASN A 107 -34.13 -33.03 -0.71
C ASN A 107 -33.17 -32.19 -1.58
N GLU A 108 -31.88 -32.23 -1.24
CA GLU A 108 -30.83 -31.47 -1.95
C GLU A 108 -30.70 -31.85 -3.44
N TYR A 109 -30.98 -33.11 -3.81
CA TYR A 109 -30.93 -33.52 -5.20
C TYR A 109 -32.03 -32.86 -6.03
N THR A 110 -33.27 -32.86 -5.54
CA THR A 110 -34.39 -32.18 -6.25
C THR A 110 -34.22 -30.67 -6.27
N GLU A 111 -33.60 -30.09 -5.23
CA GLU A 111 -33.24 -28.68 -5.17
C GLU A 111 -32.20 -28.32 -6.23
N SER A 112 -31.08 -29.05 -6.27
CA SER A 112 -29.98 -28.79 -7.20
C SER A 112 -30.41 -28.97 -8.65
N LYS A 113 -31.23 -30.00 -8.93
CA LYS A 113 -31.79 -30.24 -10.27
C LYS A 113 -32.71 -29.11 -10.70
N PHE A 114 -33.59 -28.65 -9.82
CA PHE A 114 -34.48 -27.54 -10.10
C PHE A 114 -33.71 -26.24 -10.40
N ILE A 115 -32.68 -25.92 -9.58
CA ILE A 115 -31.85 -24.74 -9.80
C ILE A 115 -31.12 -24.82 -11.14
N TYR A 116 -30.51 -25.98 -11.43
CA TYR A 116 -29.79 -26.19 -12.69
C TYR A 116 -30.70 -26.05 -13.92
N ASP A 117 -31.89 -26.63 -13.89
CA ASP A 117 -32.86 -26.54 -14.98
C ASP A 117 -33.34 -25.09 -15.19
N ARG A 118 -33.51 -24.32 -14.12
CA ARG A 118 -33.82 -22.88 -14.20
C ARG A 118 -32.68 -22.06 -14.80
N ILE A 119 -31.45 -22.36 -14.43
CA ILE A 119 -30.25 -21.76 -15.02
C ILE A 119 -30.17 -22.07 -16.52
N CYS A 120 -30.45 -23.31 -16.90
CA CYS A 120 -30.46 -23.72 -18.30
C CYS A 120 -31.53 -23.03 -19.14
N ALA A 121 -32.63 -22.64 -18.55
CA ALA A 121 -33.73 -21.95 -19.22
C ALA A 121 -33.44 -20.46 -19.48
N LEU A 122 -32.42 -19.89 -18.86
CA LEU A 122 -32.00 -18.50 -19.06
C LEU A 122 -31.09 -18.34 -20.30
N PRO A 123 -30.96 -17.14 -20.88
CA PRO A 123 -29.97 -16.86 -21.93
C PRO A 123 -28.57 -17.25 -21.53
N LYS A 124 -27.71 -17.66 -22.48
CA LYS A 124 -26.34 -18.12 -22.16
C LYS A 124 -25.41 -17.03 -21.61
N ASP A 125 -25.65 -15.81 -22.02
CA ASP A 125 -24.95 -14.59 -21.62
C ASP A 125 -25.49 -13.97 -20.31
N ALA A 126 -26.55 -14.56 -19.74
CA ALA A 126 -27.09 -14.08 -18.48
C ALA A 126 -26.08 -14.26 -17.32
N SER A 127 -25.85 -13.19 -16.58
CA SER A 127 -25.10 -13.24 -15.31
C SER A 127 -26.00 -13.74 -14.19
N ILE A 128 -25.64 -14.89 -13.60
CA ILE A 128 -26.46 -15.59 -12.61
C ILE A 128 -25.66 -15.79 -11.32
N GLY A 129 -26.17 -15.30 -10.20
CA GLY A 129 -25.65 -15.58 -8.88
C GLY A 129 -26.46 -16.64 -8.14
N VAL A 130 -25.81 -17.67 -7.61
CA VAL A 130 -26.43 -18.66 -6.73
C VAL A 130 -25.86 -18.47 -5.32
N LEU A 131 -26.71 -18.06 -4.37
CA LEU A 131 -26.31 -17.82 -2.99
C LEU A 131 -26.71 -19.01 -2.12
N VAL A 132 -25.78 -19.45 -1.28
CA VAL A 132 -25.97 -20.54 -0.34
C VAL A 132 -25.53 -20.14 1.08
N ARG A 133 -26.00 -20.86 2.07
CA ARG A 133 -25.74 -20.51 3.48
C ARG A 133 -24.28 -20.74 3.90
N ASP A 134 -23.62 -21.77 3.37
CA ASP A 134 -22.27 -22.13 3.75
C ASP A 134 -21.50 -22.74 2.56
N ASN A 135 -20.19 -22.81 2.71
CA ASN A 135 -19.28 -23.32 1.67
C ASN A 135 -19.49 -24.83 1.40
N ARG A 136 -19.93 -25.60 2.39
CA ARG A 136 -20.20 -27.03 2.23
C ARG A 136 -21.38 -27.25 1.29
N LYS A 137 -22.41 -26.41 1.41
CA LYS A 137 -23.55 -26.46 0.48
C LYS A 137 -23.15 -25.99 -0.92
N ALA A 138 -22.28 -24.97 -1.03
CA ALA A 138 -21.74 -24.54 -2.32
C ALA A 138 -20.99 -25.68 -3.03
N GLN A 139 -20.13 -26.39 -2.29
CA GLN A 139 -19.37 -27.51 -2.81
C GLN A 139 -20.27 -28.65 -3.33
N ARG A 140 -21.26 -29.07 -2.53
CA ARG A 140 -22.20 -30.11 -2.95
C ARG A 140 -23.01 -29.73 -4.18
N LEU A 141 -23.43 -28.46 -4.25
CA LEU A 141 -24.17 -27.96 -5.41
C LEU A 141 -23.30 -27.95 -6.66
N SER A 142 -22.04 -27.54 -6.55
CA SER A 142 -21.04 -27.59 -7.61
C SER A 142 -20.85 -29.01 -8.15
N GLU A 143 -20.65 -30.01 -7.28
CA GLU A 143 -20.51 -31.42 -7.67
C GLU A 143 -21.75 -31.94 -8.44
N GLN A 144 -22.94 -31.52 -8.04
CA GLN A 144 -24.16 -31.88 -8.77
C GLN A 144 -24.23 -31.21 -10.15
N PHE A 145 -23.89 -29.93 -10.22
CA PHE A 145 -23.87 -29.18 -11.48
C PHE A 145 -22.84 -29.74 -12.48
N GLU A 146 -21.67 -30.17 -12.00
CA GLU A 146 -20.67 -30.87 -12.82
C GLU A 146 -21.25 -32.15 -13.43
N ARG A 147 -21.91 -32.99 -12.62
CA ARG A 147 -22.57 -34.23 -13.10
C ARG A 147 -23.63 -33.89 -14.18
N TYR A 148 -24.47 -32.90 -13.94
CA TYR A 148 -25.49 -32.51 -14.92
C TYR A 148 -24.87 -31.94 -16.21
N ASN A 149 -23.70 -31.31 -16.15
CA ASN A 149 -22.96 -30.86 -17.31
C ASN A 149 -22.31 -32.02 -18.08
N GLN A 150 -21.83 -33.06 -17.39
CA GLN A 150 -21.22 -34.25 -18.05
C GLN A 150 -22.23 -34.98 -18.95
N ASP A 151 -23.49 -35.03 -18.55
CA ASP A 151 -24.58 -35.66 -19.32
C ASP A 151 -25.05 -34.81 -20.54
N LYS A 152 -24.46 -33.64 -20.78
CA LYS A 152 -24.87 -32.73 -21.86
C LYS A 152 -23.76 -32.53 -22.89
N PRO A 153 -24.14 -32.31 -24.16
CA PRO A 153 -23.23 -31.83 -25.21
C PRO A 153 -22.56 -30.54 -24.75
N GLU A 154 -21.34 -30.31 -25.18
CA GLU A 154 -20.53 -29.14 -24.77
C GLU A 154 -21.27 -27.80 -25.06
N SER A 155 -22.00 -27.75 -26.20
CA SER A 155 -22.80 -26.61 -26.61
C SER A 155 -23.97 -26.28 -25.68
N GLU A 156 -24.41 -27.22 -24.82
CA GLU A 156 -25.52 -27.05 -23.88
C GLU A 156 -25.06 -26.91 -22.42
N ARG A 157 -23.78 -27.10 -22.14
CA ARG A 157 -23.22 -26.97 -20.80
C ARG A 157 -23.32 -25.54 -20.29
N ARG A 158 -23.51 -25.43 -18.97
CA ARG A 158 -23.50 -24.16 -18.25
C ARG A 158 -22.24 -24.08 -17.40
N PRO A 159 -21.24 -23.27 -17.80
CA PRO A 159 -20.06 -23.06 -16.98
C PRO A 159 -20.47 -22.32 -15.70
N PHE A 160 -19.86 -22.68 -14.60
CA PHE A 160 -20.05 -22.02 -13.31
C PHE A 160 -18.74 -22.02 -12.52
N MET A 161 -18.67 -21.21 -11.48
CA MET A 161 -17.53 -21.16 -10.58
C MET A 161 -17.99 -20.95 -9.14
N ILE A 162 -17.27 -21.49 -8.18
CA ILE A 162 -17.43 -21.16 -6.76
C ILE A 162 -16.54 -19.96 -6.46
N ILE A 163 -17.13 -18.86 -6.02
CA ILE A 163 -16.37 -17.61 -5.75
C ILE A 163 -15.28 -17.81 -4.69
N ASP A 164 -15.49 -18.71 -3.70
CA ASP A 164 -14.47 -18.98 -2.68
C ASP A 164 -13.25 -19.75 -3.21
N GLU A 165 -13.42 -20.59 -4.23
CA GLU A 165 -12.29 -21.20 -4.93
C GLU A 165 -11.52 -20.18 -5.76
N TYR A 166 -12.16 -19.09 -6.14
CA TYR A 166 -11.59 -18.00 -6.92
C TYR A 166 -10.79 -16.98 -6.09
N LYS A 167 -10.53 -17.27 -4.80
CA LYS A 167 -9.55 -16.52 -4.00
C LYS A 167 -8.12 -16.91 -4.44
N PHE A 168 -7.86 -16.79 -5.75
CA PHE A 168 -6.58 -17.06 -6.38
C PHE A 168 -5.41 -16.50 -5.55
N PHE A 169 -5.50 -15.21 -5.17
CA PHE A 169 -4.49 -14.56 -4.35
C PHE A 169 -4.48 -15.03 -2.87
N ARG A 170 -5.41 -15.86 -2.44
CA ARG A 170 -5.40 -16.46 -1.09
C ARG A 170 -4.73 -17.83 -1.05
N ARG A 171 -4.52 -18.47 -2.21
CA ARG A 171 -3.81 -19.73 -2.31
C ARG A 171 -2.37 -19.56 -1.86
N GLN A 172 -1.85 -20.56 -1.15
CA GLN A 172 -0.49 -20.51 -0.60
C GLN A 172 0.56 -20.31 -1.68
N GLU A 173 0.44 -21.05 -2.78
CA GLU A 173 1.35 -21.00 -3.92
C GLU A 173 1.37 -19.62 -4.57
N ILE A 174 0.21 -19.00 -4.71
CA ILE A 174 0.09 -17.67 -5.30
C ILE A 174 0.69 -16.60 -4.36
N LYS A 175 0.45 -16.73 -3.04
CA LYS A 175 1.09 -15.85 -2.05
C LYS A 175 2.60 -15.98 -2.05
N ASP A 176 3.13 -17.19 -2.32
CA ASP A 176 4.57 -17.41 -2.43
C ASP A 176 5.14 -16.71 -3.66
N ILE A 177 4.49 -16.88 -4.82
CA ILE A 177 4.87 -16.19 -6.06
C ILE A 177 4.78 -14.67 -5.87
N MET A 178 3.71 -14.17 -5.27
CA MET A 178 3.57 -12.73 -4.97
C MET A 178 4.64 -12.23 -4.01
N ALA A 179 5.10 -13.05 -3.07
CA ALA A 179 6.20 -12.69 -2.19
C ALA A 179 7.52 -12.55 -2.97
N TYR A 180 7.80 -13.42 -3.93
CA TYR A 180 8.94 -13.26 -4.83
C TYR A 180 8.87 -11.98 -5.66
N PHE A 181 7.72 -11.67 -6.27
CA PHE A 181 7.56 -10.42 -7.01
C PHE A 181 7.75 -9.19 -6.13
N LYS A 182 7.22 -9.21 -4.90
CA LYS A 182 7.43 -8.11 -3.95
C LYS A 182 8.90 -7.93 -3.59
N LEU A 183 9.64 -9.02 -3.40
CA LEU A 183 11.08 -8.96 -3.12
C LEU A 183 11.90 -8.46 -4.32
N LEU A 184 11.49 -8.78 -5.56
CA LEU A 184 12.11 -8.21 -6.76
C LEU A 184 11.90 -6.69 -6.84
N MET A 185 10.74 -6.20 -6.41
CA MET A 185 10.43 -4.76 -6.39
C MET A 185 11.03 -4.05 -5.17
N ASN A 186 11.06 -4.73 -4.02
CA ASN A 186 11.60 -4.21 -2.76
C ASN A 186 12.35 -5.32 -2.01
N PRO A 187 13.67 -5.41 -2.17
CA PRO A 187 14.50 -6.40 -1.48
C PRO A 187 14.43 -6.32 0.06
N ASN A 188 13.97 -5.18 0.60
CA ASN A 188 13.83 -4.96 2.04
C ASN A 188 12.44 -5.37 2.58
N ASP A 189 11.56 -6.00 1.79
CA ASP A 189 10.26 -6.51 2.29
C ASP A 189 10.47 -7.72 3.22
N ALA A 190 10.66 -7.44 4.51
CA ALA A 190 10.86 -8.46 5.54
C ALA A 190 9.69 -9.45 5.68
N VAL A 191 8.46 -9.06 5.35
CA VAL A 191 7.28 -9.94 5.40
C VAL A 191 7.35 -10.99 4.30
N SER A 192 7.67 -10.57 3.08
CA SER A 192 7.86 -11.47 1.95
C SER A 192 9.10 -12.34 2.13
N ALA A 193 10.22 -11.78 2.59
CA ALA A 193 11.44 -12.52 2.91
C ALA A 193 11.16 -13.62 3.96
N LYS A 194 10.50 -13.28 5.06
CA LYS A 194 10.10 -14.22 6.12
C LYS A 194 9.27 -15.38 5.58
N ARG A 195 8.32 -15.07 4.68
CA ARG A 195 7.48 -16.08 4.05
C ARG A 195 8.30 -17.05 3.22
N ILE A 196 9.18 -16.56 2.37
CA ILE A 196 10.01 -17.38 1.46
C ILE A 196 11.02 -18.19 2.26
N ILE A 197 11.76 -17.57 3.15
CA ILE A 197 12.78 -18.24 3.98
C ILE A 197 12.14 -19.39 4.79
N LYS A 198 11.05 -19.11 5.48
CA LYS A 198 10.36 -20.11 6.31
C LYS A 198 9.87 -21.30 5.50
N ARG A 199 9.47 -21.11 4.25
CA ARG A 199 8.83 -22.15 3.44
C ARG A 199 9.83 -22.94 2.60
N TYR A 200 10.87 -22.32 2.10
CA TYR A 200 11.76 -22.89 1.11
C TYR A 200 13.19 -23.10 1.59
N VAL A 201 13.59 -22.51 2.71
CA VAL A 201 14.93 -22.69 3.26
C VAL A 201 14.90 -23.74 4.36
N SER A 202 15.59 -24.86 4.15
CA SER A 202 15.67 -25.93 5.13
C SER A 202 16.41 -25.47 6.39
N GLY A 203 15.91 -25.84 7.57
CA GLY A 203 16.52 -25.55 8.85
C GLY A 203 16.23 -24.15 9.42
N ILE A 204 15.48 -23.29 8.71
CA ILE A 204 15.08 -21.97 9.21
C ILE A 204 13.58 -21.94 9.51
N GLY A 205 13.23 -22.25 10.76
CA GLY A 205 11.87 -22.14 11.29
C GLY A 205 11.63 -20.87 12.11
N ASP A 206 10.45 -20.76 12.73
CA ASP A 206 10.04 -19.60 13.53
C ASP A 206 11.00 -19.25 14.66
N ALA A 207 11.64 -20.23 15.28
CA ALA A 207 12.61 -20.00 16.35
C ALA A 207 13.85 -19.25 15.85
N ARG A 208 14.41 -19.67 14.72
CA ARG A 208 15.58 -19.01 14.11
C ARG A 208 15.23 -17.62 13.61
N ILE A 209 14.04 -17.46 13.02
CA ILE A 209 13.58 -16.13 12.59
C ILE A 209 13.42 -15.18 13.77
N ARG A 210 12.82 -15.62 14.88
CA ARG A 210 12.73 -14.80 16.12
C ARG A 210 14.10 -14.44 16.70
N ASP A 211 15.07 -15.34 16.60
CA ASP A 211 16.44 -15.06 17.04
C ASP A 211 17.08 -13.97 16.17
N ILE A 212 16.98 -14.07 14.84
CA ILE A 212 17.47 -13.04 13.91
C ILE A 212 16.80 -11.68 14.17
N GLU A 213 15.48 -11.68 14.41
CA GLU A 213 14.70 -10.45 14.70
C GLU A 213 14.79 -10.01 16.17
N SER A 214 15.62 -10.63 16.99
CA SER A 214 15.76 -10.27 18.41
C SER A 214 16.33 -8.86 18.60
N PRO A 215 16.00 -8.16 19.70
CA PRO A 215 16.56 -6.83 19.98
C PRO A 215 18.08 -6.80 19.94
N LYS A 216 18.74 -7.87 20.40
CA LYS A 216 20.21 -8.01 20.39
C LYS A 216 20.76 -7.95 18.95
N ASN A 217 20.19 -8.72 18.04
CA ASN A 217 20.66 -8.76 16.67
C ASN A 217 20.27 -7.50 15.89
N ARG A 218 19.12 -6.92 16.21
CA ARG A 218 18.70 -5.64 15.63
C ARG A 218 19.58 -4.46 16.04
N SER A 219 20.11 -4.46 17.26
CA SER A 219 21.01 -3.39 17.72
C SER A 219 22.35 -3.34 16.98
N VAL A 220 22.75 -4.45 16.35
CA VAL A 220 23.92 -4.51 15.46
C VAL A 220 23.53 -4.39 13.97
N GLY A 221 22.32 -3.95 13.67
CA GLY A 221 21.82 -3.70 12.32
C GLY A 221 21.45 -4.94 11.49
N LEU A 222 21.37 -6.13 12.11
CA LEU A 222 21.01 -7.36 11.39
C LEU A 222 19.52 -7.34 10.97
N LYS A 223 19.25 -7.61 9.71
CA LYS A 223 17.90 -7.77 9.15
C LYS A 223 17.71 -9.18 8.57
N LEU A 224 16.47 -9.67 8.58
CA LEU A 224 16.13 -10.94 7.95
C LEU A 224 16.41 -10.93 6.44
N THR A 225 16.21 -9.79 5.79
CA THR A 225 16.46 -9.60 4.35
C THR A 225 17.93 -9.72 3.97
N ASP A 226 18.86 -9.53 4.90
CA ASP A 226 20.29 -9.70 4.64
C ASP A 226 20.62 -11.14 4.22
N PHE A 227 19.84 -12.13 4.68
CA PHE A 227 19.99 -13.53 4.30
C PHE A 227 19.53 -13.85 2.86
N MET A 228 19.01 -12.88 2.15
CA MET A 228 18.59 -13.01 0.76
C MET A 228 19.52 -12.27 -0.21
N ASP A 229 20.46 -11.51 0.32
CA ASP A 229 21.44 -10.74 -0.45
C ASP A 229 22.84 -11.35 -0.29
N MET A 230 23.30 -12.06 -1.30
CA MET A 230 24.60 -12.73 -1.28
C MET A 230 25.77 -11.76 -1.07
N PRO A 231 25.82 -10.55 -1.68
CA PRO A 231 26.87 -9.58 -1.41
C PRO A 231 27.01 -9.17 0.04
N ILE A 232 25.92 -9.17 0.82
CA ILE A 232 25.95 -8.86 2.26
C ILE A 232 26.64 -9.97 3.07
N PHE A 233 26.56 -11.23 2.61
CA PHE A 233 27.24 -12.35 3.29
C PHE A 233 28.73 -12.42 2.95
N GLU A 234 29.14 -11.92 1.80
CA GLU A 234 30.53 -11.99 1.33
C GLU A 234 31.36 -10.81 1.76
N ALA A 235 30.74 -9.67 2.14
CA ALA A 235 31.41 -8.45 2.58
C ALA A 235 30.57 -7.71 3.63
N GLU A 236 31.23 -6.90 4.46
CA GLU A 236 30.53 -5.95 5.32
C GLU A 236 29.76 -4.93 4.46
N PRO A 237 28.44 -4.74 4.64
CA PRO A 237 27.62 -3.93 3.74
C PRO A 237 28.06 -2.47 3.66
N TYR A 238 28.75 -1.97 4.66
CA TYR A 238 29.24 -0.59 4.74
C TYR A 238 30.75 -0.45 4.58
N ALA A 239 31.49 -1.52 4.29
CA ALA A 239 32.96 -1.46 4.18
C ALA A 239 33.42 -0.45 3.11
N LYS A 240 32.73 -0.41 1.96
CA LYS A 240 33.02 0.59 0.91
C LYS A 240 32.72 2.01 1.36
N LEU A 241 31.63 2.23 2.11
CA LEU A 241 31.28 3.54 2.63
C LEU A 241 32.32 4.05 3.62
N VAL A 242 32.70 3.21 4.57
CA VAL A 242 33.73 3.54 5.60
C VAL A 242 35.07 3.86 4.91
N ALA A 243 35.53 2.97 4.01
CA ALA A 243 36.77 3.22 3.25
C ALA A 243 36.69 4.51 2.40
N GLY A 244 35.51 4.77 1.82
CA GLY A 244 35.29 5.98 1.04
C GLY A 244 35.32 7.25 1.89
N LEU A 245 34.82 7.23 3.10
CA LEU A 245 34.93 8.33 4.07
C LEU A 245 36.39 8.59 4.46
N GLU A 246 37.17 7.54 4.74
CA GLU A 246 38.60 7.64 5.03
C GLU A 246 39.40 8.25 3.89
N MET A 247 39.00 7.96 2.64
CA MET A 247 39.65 8.50 1.42
C MET A 247 39.08 9.84 0.98
N GLY A 248 38.02 10.36 1.61
CA GLY A 248 37.33 11.58 1.19
C GLY A 248 36.65 11.44 -0.18
N GLU A 249 36.12 10.27 -0.48
CA GLU A 249 35.47 9.95 -1.76
C GLU A 249 33.94 9.89 -1.67
N VAL A 250 33.38 10.20 -0.50
CA VAL A 250 31.92 10.20 -0.29
C VAL A 250 31.34 11.55 -0.68
N VAL A 251 30.33 11.53 -1.52
CA VAL A 251 29.55 12.68 -1.96
C VAL A 251 28.14 12.56 -1.40
N VAL A 252 27.77 13.47 -0.50
CA VAL A 252 26.39 13.64 -0.05
C VAL A 252 25.65 14.46 -1.10
N TYR A 253 24.47 14.02 -1.53
CA TYR A 253 23.79 14.53 -2.72
C TYR A 253 22.29 14.60 -2.49
N ASP A 254 21.68 15.66 -2.99
CA ASP A 254 20.24 15.91 -2.98
C ASP A 254 19.82 16.80 -4.13
N VAL A 255 18.57 16.73 -4.57
CA VAL A 255 18.02 17.58 -5.63
C VAL A 255 16.67 18.18 -5.24
N GLU A 256 16.42 19.41 -5.71
CA GLU A 256 15.06 19.97 -5.77
C GLU A 256 14.52 19.87 -7.19
N SER A 257 13.19 19.72 -7.29
CA SER A 257 12.53 19.45 -8.57
C SER A 257 11.17 20.14 -8.71
N THR A 258 10.64 20.18 -9.92
CA THR A 258 9.32 20.76 -10.22
C THR A 258 8.15 19.90 -9.72
N GLY A 259 8.40 18.71 -9.15
CA GLY A 259 7.38 17.81 -8.61
C GLY A 259 7.94 16.42 -8.32
N THR A 260 7.07 15.44 -8.07
CA THR A 260 7.47 14.10 -7.58
C THR A 260 7.47 13.01 -8.65
N ASP A 261 7.08 13.29 -9.88
CA ASP A 261 7.12 12.34 -10.99
C ASP A 261 8.47 12.43 -11.70
N THR A 262 9.38 11.52 -11.38
CA THR A 262 10.73 11.51 -11.94
C THR A 262 10.79 11.45 -13.47
N THR A 263 9.72 10.99 -14.14
CA THR A 263 9.66 10.90 -15.60
C THR A 263 9.22 12.20 -16.27
N GLN A 264 8.43 13.03 -15.59
CA GLN A 264 7.82 14.25 -16.14
C GLN A 264 8.41 15.52 -15.54
N ASP A 265 8.82 15.45 -14.29
CA ASP A 265 9.38 16.61 -13.59
C ASP A 265 10.83 16.88 -13.95
N ARG A 266 11.32 18.05 -13.57
CA ARG A 266 12.63 18.59 -13.91
C ARG A 266 13.41 18.89 -12.65
N ILE A 267 14.71 18.64 -12.67
CA ILE A 267 15.62 19.13 -11.62
C ILE A 267 15.75 20.65 -11.75
N ILE A 268 15.72 21.35 -10.62
CA ILE A 268 15.88 22.82 -10.53
C ILE A 268 17.07 23.22 -9.67
N GLN A 269 17.52 22.37 -8.75
CA GLN A 269 18.74 22.55 -7.97
C GLN A 269 19.42 21.19 -7.81
N ILE A 270 20.72 21.17 -7.95
CA ILE A 270 21.59 20.05 -7.55
C ILE A 270 22.53 20.56 -6.48
N ALA A 271 22.49 19.96 -5.30
CA ALA A 271 23.45 20.17 -4.25
C ALA A 271 24.22 18.88 -3.97
N ALA A 272 25.54 18.99 -3.86
CA ALA A 272 26.40 17.89 -3.49
C ALA A 272 27.60 18.38 -2.70
N MET A 273 28.03 17.60 -1.72
CA MET A 273 29.15 17.92 -0.85
C MET A 273 30.02 16.69 -0.66
N ARG A 274 31.27 16.80 -1.00
CA ARG A 274 32.26 15.76 -0.74
C ARG A 274 32.80 15.91 0.67
N ILE A 275 32.78 14.85 1.45
CA ILE A 275 33.14 14.85 2.87
C ILE A 275 34.21 13.82 3.20
N ASP A 276 34.96 14.09 4.28
CA ASP A 276 35.88 13.13 4.90
C ASP A 276 35.20 12.34 6.04
N LYS A 277 35.99 11.46 6.69
CA LYS A 277 35.54 10.62 7.81
C LYS A 277 35.08 11.39 9.05
N ASP A 278 35.46 12.63 9.20
CA ASP A 278 35.10 13.49 10.33
C ASP A 278 33.92 14.43 9.95
N GLY A 279 33.40 14.30 8.71
CA GLY A 279 32.30 15.11 8.17
C GLY A 279 32.73 16.50 7.69
N ASN A 280 34.04 16.74 7.56
CA ASN A 280 34.50 18.00 7.04
C ASN A 280 34.26 18.07 5.53
N GLU A 281 33.80 19.22 5.08
CA GLU A 281 33.62 19.51 3.66
C GLU A 281 34.98 19.60 2.97
N ILE A 282 35.17 18.80 1.91
CA ILE A 282 36.34 18.83 1.05
C ILE A 282 36.07 19.67 -0.19
N GLU A 283 34.89 19.51 -0.77
CA GLU A 283 34.49 20.15 -2.02
C GLU A 283 32.96 20.27 -2.07
N ARG A 284 32.46 21.35 -2.65
CA ARG A 284 31.03 21.64 -2.75
C ARG A 284 30.63 21.85 -4.20
N PHE A 285 29.46 21.34 -4.54
CA PHE A 285 28.76 21.58 -5.78
C PHE A 285 27.34 22.06 -5.45
N GLU A 286 27.00 23.26 -5.94
CA GLU A 286 25.63 23.76 -5.86
C GLU A 286 25.35 24.53 -7.12
N ARG A 287 24.35 24.11 -7.89
CA ARG A 287 23.92 24.82 -9.09
C ARG A 287 22.41 24.74 -9.27
N PHE A 288 21.89 25.83 -9.83
CA PHE A 288 20.48 25.93 -10.20
C PHE A 288 20.33 25.65 -11.69
N ILE A 289 19.22 25.04 -12.04
CA ILE A 289 18.85 24.70 -13.42
C ILE A 289 17.58 25.45 -13.78
N ASN A 290 17.58 26.11 -14.94
CA ASN A 290 16.37 26.61 -15.53
C ASN A 290 15.61 25.45 -16.18
N PRO A 291 14.45 25.00 -15.61
CA PRO A 291 13.76 23.81 -16.07
C PRO A 291 13.02 24.00 -17.40
N GLY A 292 12.92 25.23 -17.91
CA GLY A 292 12.13 25.57 -19.11
C GLY A 292 10.62 25.37 -18.95
N LYS A 293 10.14 25.11 -17.73
CA LYS A 293 8.73 25.02 -17.37
C LYS A 293 8.49 25.63 -15.98
N SER A 294 7.23 25.95 -15.66
CA SER A 294 6.89 26.49 -14.34
C SER A 294 7.09 25.45 -13.25
N VAL A 295 7.59 25.88 -12.09
CA VAL A 295 7.73 25.08 -10.87
C VAL A 295 6.36 24.80 -10.21
N GLY A 296 5.33 25.59 -10.53
CA GLY A 296 3.98 25.37 -10.03
C GLY A 296 3.88 25.34 -8.50
N THR A 297 3.21 24.30 -7.96
CA THR A 297 3.01 24.14 -6.52
C THR A 297 4.27 23.67 -5.77
N SER A 298 5.29 23.14 -6.45
CA SER A 298 6.53 22.72 -5.78
C SER A 298 7.29 23.89 -5.16
N GLN A 299 7.06 25.11 -5.66
CA GLN A 299 7.56 26.34 -5.03
C GLN A 299 7.21 26.44 -3.54
N LEU A 300 6.06 25.91 -3.11
CA LEU A 300 5.67 25.91 -1.70
C LEU A 300 6.55 25.02 -0.82
N VAL A 301 7.31 24.12 -1.42
CA VAL A 301 8.22 23.19 -0.74
C VAL A 301 9.62 23.77 -0.70
N HIS A 302 10.25 24.02 -1.86
CA HIS A 302 11.65 24.46 -1.97
C HIS A 302 11.83 25.99 -1.98
N GLY A 303 10.76 26.76 -2.19
CA GLY A 303 10.79 28.23 -2.15
C GLY A 303 11.26 28.93 -3.43
N PHE A 304 11.84 28.24 -4.41
CA PHE A 304 12.36 28.86 -5.65
C PHE A 304 11.22 29.24 -6.60
N THR A 305 11.27 30.45 -7.11
CA THR A 305 10.30 30.96 -8.09
C THR A 305 10.76 30.77 -9.52
N ASP A 306 9.83 30.77 -10.49
CA ASP A 306 10.17 30.75 -11.91
C ASP A 306 11.10 31.91 -12.29
N ALA A 307 10.89 33.12 -11.71
CA ALA A 307 11.73 34.28 -11.93
C ALA A 307 13.16 34.09 -11.41
N TYR A 308 13.30 33.50 -10.23
CA TYR A 308 14.61 33.17 -9.67
C TYR A 308 15.39 32.19 -10.55
N LEU A 309 14.74 31.12 -10.99
CA LEU A 309 15.36 30.11 -11.84
C LEU A 309 15.65 30.61 -13.27
N ALA A 310 14.89 31.58 -13.76
CA ALA A 310 15.18 32.23 -15.04
C ALA A 310 16.43 33.14 -14.96
N GLU A 311 16.68 33.78 -13.80
CA GLU A 311 17.82 34.66 -13.58
C GLU A 311 19.09 33.92 -13.17
N HIS A 312 18.99 32.91 -12.32
CA HIS A 312 20.13 32.22 -11.70
C HIS A 312 20.36 30.81 -12.22
N GLY A 313 19.38 30.20 -12.90
CA GLY A 313 19.46 28.85 -13.43
C GLY A 313 20.26 28.78 -14.73
N GLU A 314 21.18 27.83 -14.77
CA GLU A 314 21.96 27.49 -15.96
C GLU A 314 21.18 26.53 -16.88
N SER A 315 21.72 26.23 -18.08
CA SER A 315 21.13 25.20 -18.92
C SER A 315 21.31 23.81 -18.28
N PRO A 316 20.32 22.92 -18.40
CA PRO A 316 20.41 21.57 -17.86
C PRO A 316 21.67 20.83 -18.27
N GLU A 317 22.07 20.90 -19.55
CA GLU A 317 23.22 20.19 -20.09
C GLU A 317 24.53 20.59 -19.40
N VAL A 318 24.71 21.90 -19.12
CA VAL A 318 25.90 22.42 -18.46
C VAL A 318 26.00 21.93 -17.03
N VAL A 319 24.87 21.99 -16.28
CA VAL A 319 24.86 21.58 -14.88
C VAL A 319 24.98 20.07 -14.73
N LEU A 320 24.27 19.32 -15.55
CA LEU A 320 24.29 17.85 -15.52
C LEU A 320 25.67 17.29 -15.88
N GLU A 321 26.32 17.84 -16.88
CA GLU A 321 27.69 17.40 -17.27
C GLU A 321 28.71 17.76 -16.16
N ALA A 322 28.60 18.95 -15.57
CA ALA A 322 29.47 19.33 -14.45
C ALA A 322 29.20 18.45 -13.19
N PHE A 323 27.95 18.12 -12.90
CA PHE A 323 27.63 17.21 -11.80
C PHE A 323 28.13 15.79 -12.06
N LYS A 324 28.00 15.32 -13.29
CA LYS A 324 28.56 14.04 -13.72
C LYS A 324 30.08 13.97 -13.50
N GLU A 325 30.83 14.99 -13.85
CA GLU A 325 32.26 15.08 -13.55
C GLU A 325 32.54 15.04 -12.04
N PHE A 326 31.80 15.83 -11.28
CA PHE A 326 31.93 15.92 -9.81
C PHE A 326 31.64 14.57 -9.10
N SER A 327 30.64 13.83 -9.57
CA SER A 327 30.15 12.61 -8.91
C SER A 327 30.74 11.30 -9.46
N ASN A 328 31.39 11.35 -10.63
CA ASN A 328 31.91 10.18 -11.31
C ASN A 328 32.97 9.43 -10.48
N ASN A 329 32.84 8.11 -10.43
CA ASN A 329 33.74 7.24 -9.66
C ASN A 329 33.83 7.59 -8.18
N ARG A 330 32.71 8.09 -7.60
CA ARG A 330 32.54 8.41 -6.18
C ARG A 330 31.48 7.52 -5.54
N ILE A 331 31.42 7.56 -4.23
CA ILE A 331 30.35 6.94 -3.44
C ILE A 331 29.31 8.01 -3.18
N ILE A 332 28.09 7.75 -3.61
CA ILE A 332 26.96 8.66 -3.45
C ILE A 332 26.18 8.29 -2.19
N VAL A 333 25.83 9.29 -1.40
CA VAL A 333 24.97 9.15 -0.23
C VAL A 333 23.87 10.20 -0.30
N GLY A 334 22.63 9.81 -0.04
CA GLY A 334 21.50 10.74 0.09
C GLY A 334 20.52 10.25 1.14
N HIS A 335 19.44 10.98 1.33
CA HIS A 335 18.34 10.58 2.20
C HIS A 335 17.10 10.31 1.38
N ASN A 336 16.68 9.05 1.22
CA ASN A 336 15.73 8.58 0.23
C ASN A 336 16.26 8.74 -1.21
N VAL A 337 17.53 8.49 -1.38
CA VAL A 337 18.35 8.77 -2.57
C VAL A 337 17.85 8.14 -3.87
N ASN A 338 16.99 7.12 -3.79
CA ASN A 338 16.42 6.48 -4.98
C ASN A 338 15.61 7.46 -5.84
N TYR A 339 14.95 8.44 -5.23
CA TYR A 339 14.25 9.48 -5.95
C TYR A 339 15.24 10.35 -6.75
N ASP A 340 16.30 10.82 -6.09
CA ASP A 340 17.32 11.70 -6.67
C ASP A 340 18.07 11.03 -7.82
N ILE A 341 18.43 9.76 -7.66
CA ILE A 341 19.05 8.95 -8.72
C ILE A 341 18.08 8.75 -9.89
N SER A 342 16.82 8.46 -9.62
CA SER A 342 15.83 8.22 -10.67
C SER A 342 15.56 9.48 -11.50
N ILE A 343 15.38 10.63 -10.88
CA ILE A 343 15.15 11.89 -11.60
C ILE A 343 16.41 12.33 -12.36
N LEU A 344 17.60 12.11 -11.78
CA LEU A 344 18.88 12.38 -12.45
C LEU A 344 19.02 11.53 -13.72
N SER A 345 18.76 10.23 -13.65
CA SER A 345 18.79 9.33 -14.82
C SER A 345 17.85 9.80 -15.93
N HIS A 346 16.61 10.19 -15.57
CA HIS A 346 15.66 10.71 -16.56
C HIS A 346 16.09 12.04 -17.17
N GLU A 347 16.69 12.95 -16.37
CA GLU A 347 17.24 14.22 -16.89
C GLU A 347 18.41 13.97 -17.83
N LEU A 348 19.37 13.12 -17.44
CA LEU A 348 20.51 12.76 -18.31
C LEU A 348 20.05 12.15 -19.64
N ALA A 349 19.10 11.21 -19.58
CA ALA A 349 18.54 10.59 -20.78
C ALA A 349 17.82 11.61 -21.69
N ARG A 350 17.12 12.56 -21.11
CA ARG A 350 16.38 13.62 -21.83
C ARG A 350 17.31 14.56 -22.60
N HIS A 351 18.49 14.82 -22.04
CA HIS A 351 19.52 15.65 -22.66
C HIS A 351 20.56 14.84 -23.44
N ASN A 352 20.33 13.53 -23.67
CA ASN A 352 21.25 12.60 -24.35
C ASN A 352 22.63 12.53 -23.71
N LEU A 353 22.72 12.69 -22.41
CA LEU A 353 23.92 12.55 -21.60
C LEU A 353 24.05 11.15 -21.05
N GLY A 354 25.27 10.62 -21.01
CA GLY A 354 25.54 9.33 -20.36
C GLY A 354 25.52 9.44 -18.82
N GLU A 355 25.12 8.38 -18.16
CA GLU A 355 25.10 8.33 -16.70
C GLU A 355 26.51 8.33 -16.09
N PRO A 356 26.71 8.95 -14.90
CA PRO A 356 27.94 8.81 -14.14
C PRO A 356 28.10 7.37 -13.63
N GLN A 357 29.31 6.92 -13.46
CA GLN A 357 29.60 5.63 -12.85
C GLN A 357 29.88 5.83 -11.36
N PHE A 358 28.93 5.46 -10.53
CA PHE A 358 29.11 5.50 -9.09
C PHE A 358 29.80 4.23 -8.59
N LYS A 359 30.76 4.38 -7.66
CA LYS A 359 31.38 3.22 -6.97
C LYS A 359 30.39 2.45 -6.12
N ALA A 360 29.49 3.17 -5.46
CA ALA A 360 28.38 2.66 -4.67
C ALA A 360 27.38 3.80 -4.39
N VAL A 361 26.15 3.42 -4.06
CA VAL A 361 25.10 4.34 -3.60
C VAL A 361 24.60 3.85 -2.26
N TYR A 362 24.50 4.73 -1.27
CA TYR A 362 23.97 4.44 0.05
C TYR A 362 22.84 5.41 0.40
N ASP A 363 21.85 4.89 1.10
CA ASP A 363 20.69 5.65 1.56
C ASP A 363 20.71 5.77 3.08
N THR A 364 20.84 6.97 3.62
CA THR A 364 20.78 7.20 5.06
C THR A 364 19.42 6.81 5.63
N LEU A 365 18.33 6.92 4.88
CA LEU A 365 17.01 6.41 5.29
C LEU A 365 17.07 4.91 5.59
N ASP A 366 17.73 4.11 4.75
CA ASP A 366 17.87 2.68 4.96
C ASP A 366 18.85 2.35 6.09
N ILE A 367 19.93 3.14 6.22
CA ILE A 367 20.86 3.02 7.34
C ILE A 367 20.11 3.24 8.67
N PHE A 368 19.37 4.33 8.80
CA PHE A 368 18.63 4.61 10.04
C PHE A 368 17.48 3.63 10.28
N ARG A 369 16.78 3.15 9.27
CA ARG A 369 15.81 2.06 9.40
C ARG A 369 16.44 0.76 9.87
N ARG A 370 17.67 0.51 9.48
CA ARG A 370 18.40 -0.69 9.89
C ARG A 370 18.80 -0.64 11.35
N PHE A 371 19.43 0.44 11.80
CA PHE A 371 20.01 0.56 13.12
C PHE A 371 19.01 1.06 14.17
N TYR A 372 18.01 1.85 13.77
CA TYR A 372 17.00 2.44 14.65
C TYR A 372 15.56 2.10 14.21
N PRO A 373 15.22 0.80 14.09
CA PRO A 373 13.93 0.37 13.50
C PRO A 373 12.70 0.73 14.33
N THR A 374 12.87 1.17 15.56
CA THR A 374 11.79 1.49 16.51
C THR A 374 11.43 2.98 16.55
N LEU A 375 12.14 3.82 15.81
CA LEU A 375 11.79 5.23 15.71
C LEU A 375 10.42 5.42 15.05
N GLU A 376 9.68 6.42 15.49
CA GLU A 376 8.35 6.76 15.00
C GLU A 376 8.33 7.01 13.49
N ASN A 377 9.35 7.73 12.99
CA ASN A 377 9.60 7.86 11.56
C ASN A 377 11.09 8.10 11.27
N HIS A 378 11.45 8.05 10.00
CA HIS A 378 12.84 8.17 9.54
C HIS A 378 13.02 9.30 8.51
N LYS A 379 12.09 10.27 8.45
CA LYS A 379 12.25 11.45 7.61
C LYS A 379 13.42 12.30 8.08
N LEU A 380 14.12 12.96 7.16
CA LEU A 380 15.30 13.79 7.45
C LEU A 380 15.02 14.81 8.56
N GLY A 381 13.91 15.54 8.47
CA GLY A 381 13.52 16.54 9.49
C GLY A 381 13.18 15.95 10.87
N PHE A 382 12.78 14.67 10.97
CA PHE A 382 12.59 13.99 12.25
C PHE A 382 13.94 13.56 12.82
N LEU A 383 14.78 12.91 12.00
CA LEU A 383 16.10 12.44 12.42
C LEU A 383 16.99 13.59 12.89
N SER A 384 16.95 14.73 12.18
CA SER A 384 17.71 15.93 12.54
C SER A 384 17.32 16.55 13.89
N LYS A 385 16.08 16.33 14.34
CA LYS A 385 15.62 16.74 15.67
C LYS A 385 15.90 15.68 16.74
N TYR A 386 15.92 14.43 16.35
CA TYR A 386 16.10 13.32 17.29
C TYR A 386 17.57 13.10 17.63
N PHE A 387 18.47 13.23 16.66
CA PHE A 387 19.90 13.09 16.85
C PHE A 387 20.57 14.46 17.08
N PRO A 388 21.66 14.53 17.85
CA PRO A 388 22.32 15.78 18.22
C PRO A 388 23.18 16.34 17.07
N ILE A 389 22.53 16.65 15.95
CA ILE A 389 23.15 17.35 14.83
C ILE A 389 22.85 18.87 14.90
N ASN A 390 23.71 19.67 14.30
CA ASN A 390 23.65 21.13 14.42
C ASN A 390 22.93 21.82 13.24
N HIS A 391 22.37 21.04 12.30
CA HIS A 391 21.74 21.58 11.12
C HIS A 391 20.31 21.08 10.98
N THR A 392 19.41 21.98 10.53
CA THR A 392 18.00 21.64 10.33
C THR A 392 17.68 21.68 8.83
N PRO A 393 17.16 20.62 8.25
CA PRO A 393 16.76 20.58 6.84
C PRO A 393 15.59 21.54 6.58
N THR A 394 15.59 22.20 5.42
CA THR A 394 14.62 23.24 5.09
C THR A 394 13.89 23.01 3.76
N HIS A 395 14.05 21.87 3.12
CA HIS A 395 13.68 21.65 1.71
C HIS A 395 14.42 22.59 0.76
N ASN A 396 15.67 22.80 1.05
CA ASN A 396 16.67 23.34 0.16
C ASN A 396 17.77 22.27 0.07
N ALA A 397 18.09 21.82 -1.12
CA ALA A 397 19.01 20.69 -1.29
C ALA A 397 20.36 20.89 -0.56
N MET A 398 20.85 22.13 -0.45
CA MET A 398 22.09 22.42 0.29
C MET A 398 21.95 22.19 1.78
N ASP A 399 20.85 22.65 2.41
CA ASP A 399 20.58 22.43 3.83
C ASP A 399 20.37 20.94 4.11
N ASP A 400 19.71 20.24 3.19
CA ASP A 400 19.36 18.83 3.35
C ASP A 400 20.59 17.93 3.23
N ILE A 401 21.58 18.25 2.35
CA ILE A 401 22.85 17.51 2.31
C ILE A 401 23.73 17.76 3.53
N ILE A 402 23.74 18.97 4.10
CA ILE A 402 24.48 19.25 5.33
C ILE A 402 23.90 18.42 6.49
N ALA A 403 22.58 18.43 6.65
CA ALA A 403 21.91 17.60 7.66
C ALA A 403 22.17 16.09 7.43
N THR A 404 22.09 15.64 6.18
CA THR A 404 22.32 14.24 5.81
C THR A 404 23.80 13.84 6.08
N GLY A 405 24.75 14.70 5.76
CA GLY A 405 26.17 14.46 6.04
C GLY A 405 26.46 14.37 7.54
N GLN A 406 25.88 15.26 8.36
CA GLN A 406 26.02 15.20 9.83
C GLN A 406 25.39 13.93 10.41
N LEU A 407 24.22 13.51 9.91
CA LEU A 407 23.60 12.26 10.31
C LEU A 407 24.42 11.02 9.89
N LEU A 408 25.09 11.07 8.76
CA LEU A 408 25.93 9.96 8.29
C LEU A 408 27.13 9.71 9.18
N ILE A 409 27.71 10.79 9.71
CA ILE A 409 28.91 10.71 10.58
C ILE A 409 28.55 10.37 12.03
N TYR A 410 27.33 10.68 12.45
CA TYR A 410 26.83 10.32 13.78
C TYR A 410 26.80 8.81 14.01
#